data_ef237c508d8a6a17bd9c743bcbb4e5aa
#
_entry.id   ef237c508d8a6a17bd9c743bcbb4e5aa
#
_cell.length_a   1.000
_cell.length_b   1.000
_cell.length_c   1.000
_cell.angle_alpha   90.00
_cell.angle_beta   90.00
_cell.angle_gamma   90.00
#
_symmetry.space_group_name_H-M   'P 1'
#
loop_
_entity.id
_entity.type
_entity.pdbx_description
1 polymer ?
#
loop_
_entity_poly.entity_id
_entity_poly.type
_entity_poly.pdbx_seq_one_letter_code
_entity_poly.pdbx_strand_id
1 'polypeptide(L)'
;YYGELSHDALKPWTNANFRFFGGYQRDFYKADGGVVRSMPYWGARINQKVNNRLDLWAGYTQRNLGSTHSPYPFDEVEIPKELTYGGTVHLTDKDDVSLNIRQNAENGNIEYKNLTYHRDLHSFDAYFTYKAVQKTWEMKWTAKDF
;
A
#
# COMPACT_ATOMS: atom_id res chain seq x y z
N TYR A 1 -11.93 5.60 -16.10
CA TYR A 1 -12.00 4.13 -16.26
C TYR A 1 -10.76 3.50 -15.64
N TYR A 2 -10.95 2.43 -14.90
CA TYR A 2 -9.90 1.65 -14.28
C TYR A 2 -10.00 0.20 -14.76
N GLY A 3 -8.88 -0.40 -15.12
CA GLY A 3 -8.79 -1.81 -15.46
C GLY A 3 -7.48 -2.39 -14.91
N GLU A 4 -7.57 -3.49 -14.18
CA GLU A 4 -6.42 -4.23 -13.65
C GLU A 4 -6.49 -5.69 -14.07
N LEU A 5 -5.36 -6.22 -14.51
CA LEU A 5 -5.12 -7.64 -14.66
C LEU A 5 -4.10 -8.04 -13.61
N SER A 6 -4.42 -9.06 -12.83
CA SER A 6 -3.50 -9.60 -11.84
C SER A 6 -3.36 -11.11 -11.99
N HIS A 7 -2.18 -11.62 -11.76
CA HIS A 7 -1.90 -13.03 -11.66
C HIS A 7 -1.37 -13.33 -10.26
N ASP A 8 -2.21 -13.96 -9.45
CA ASP A 8 -1.84 -14.50 -8.14
C ASP A 8 -1.41 -15.94 -8.36
N ALA A 9 -0.18 -16.30 -8.05
CA ALA A 9 0.08 -17.71 -7.85
C ALA A 9 1.46 -18.25 -8.19
N LEU A 10 2.45 -17.44 -8.27
CA LEU A 10 3.77 -18.01 -8.14
C LEU A 10 4.03 -18.21 -6.64
N LYS A 11 4.09 -19.44 -6.22
CA LYS A 11 4.58 -19.82 -4.88
C LYS A 11 6.05 -20.19 -5.04
N PRO A 12 6.98 -19.23 -5.02
CA PRO A 12 8.41 -19.52 -5.27
C PRO A 12 9.00 -20.47 -4.23
N TRP A 13 8.42 -20.49 -3.03
CA TRP A 13 8.74 -21.42 -1.95
C TRP A 13 7.58 -21.53 -0.95
N THR A 14 7.73 -22.38 0.04
CA THR A 14 6.72 -22.61 1.08
C THR A 14 6.38 -21.31 1.81
N ASN A 15 5.07 -21.05 1.97
CA ASN A 15 4.53 -19.88 2.66
C ASN A 15 4.86 -18.51 2.03
N ALA A 16 5.33 -18.50 0.77
CA ALA A 16 5.47 -17.29 -0.02
C ALA A 16 4.36 -17.20 -1.07
N ASN A 17 3.88 -15.99 -1.28
CA ASN A 17 2.95 -15.66 -2.35
C ASN A 17 3.55 -14.49 -3.13
N PHE A 18 3.69 -14.67 -4.43
CA PHE A 18 4.17 -13.65 -5.34
C PHE A 18 3.06 -13.29 -6.32
N ARG A 19 2.78 -11.99 -6.45
CA ARG A 19 1.75 -11.45 -7.32
C ARG A 19 2.37 -10.46 -8.29
N PHE A 20 2.07 -10.63 -9.57
CA PHE A 20 2.24 -9.60 -10.59
C PHE A 20 0.90 -8.93 -10.86
N PHE A 21 0.91 -7.64 -11.10
CA PHE A 21 -0.26 -6.90 -11.52
C PHE A 21 0.14 -5.80 -12.51
N GLY A 22 -0.78 -5.46 -13.37
CA GLY A 22 -0.65 -4.34 -14.29
C GLY A 22 -2.00 -3.84 -14.72
N GLY A 23 -2.10 -2.59 -15.02
CA GLY A 23 -3.36 -1.99 -15.36
C GLY A 23 -3.21 -0.64 -16.05
N TYR A 24 -4.34 -0.05 -16.26
CA TYR A 24 -4.47 1.21 -16.95
C TYR A 24 -5.55 2.05 -16.27
N GLN A 25 -5.20 3.23 -15.82
CA GLN A 25 -6.13 4.23 -15.30
C GLN A 25 -6.31 5.33 -16.33
N ARG A 26 -7.54 5.76 -16.53
CA ARG A 26 -7.88 6.87 -17.41
C ARG A 26 -8.85 7.81 -16.73
N ASP A 27 -8.41 9.03 -16.52
CA ASP A 27 -9.19 10.08 -15.87
C ASP A 27 -9.64 11.12 -16.90
N PHE A 28 -10.88 11.56 -16.79
CA PHE A 28 -11.49 12.56 -17.66
C PHE A 28 -11.85 13.78 -16.84
N TYR A 29 -11.30 14.92 -17.19
CA TYR A 29 -11.54 16.20 -16.51
C TYR A 29 -12.43 17.07 -17.40
N LYS A 30 -13.70 17.26 -17.02
CA LYS A 30 -14.66 18.06 -17.79
C LYS A 30 -14.38 19.56 -17.74
N ALA A 31 -13.74 20.03 -16.65
CA ALA A 31 -13.54 21.46 -16.39
C ALA A 31 -12.58 22.13 -17.38
N ASP A 32 -11.63 21.41 -17.97
CA ASP A 32 -10.58 21.97 -18.83
C ASP A 32 -10.63 21.43 -20.27
N GLY A 33 -11.82 21.52 -20.89
CA GLY A 33 -11.95 21.14 -22.30
C GLY A 33 -11.78 19.66 -22.60
N GLY A 34 -11.98 18.80 -21.61
CA GLY A 34 -11.95 17.35 -21.77
C GLY A 34 -10.56 16.74 -21.75
N VAL A 35 -9.65 17.30 -20.93
CA VAL A 35 -8.31 16.72 -20.72
C VAL A 35 -8.42 15.26 -20.25
N VAL A 36 -7.71 14.39 -20.90
CA VAL A 36 -7.63 12.96 -20.58
C VAL A 36 -6.25 12.66 -20.05
N ARG A 37 -6.17 12.20 -18.80
CA ARG A 37 -4.95 11.65 -18.24
C ARG A 37 -4.97 10.14 -18.37
N SER A 38 -3.90 9.60 -18.88
CA SER A 38 -3.71 8.16 -19.07
C SER A 38 -2.50 7.69 -18.28
N MET A 39 -2.70 6.70 -17.42
CA MET A 39 -1.64 6.22 -16.54
C MET A 39 -1.60 4.69 -16.55
N PRO A 40 -0.80 4.10 -17.45
CA PRO A 40 -0.47 2.70 -17.35
C PRO A 40 0.43 2.46 -16.12
N TYR A 41 0.20 1.36 -15.43
CA TYR A 41 1.02 0.95 -14.30
C TYR A 41 1.25 -0.56 -14.31
N TRP A 42 2.31 -0.95 -13.65
CA TRP A 42 2.61 -2.35 -13.37
C TRP A 42 3.32 -2.47 -12.03
N GLY A 43 3.29 -3.65 -11.45
CA GLY A 43 3.95 -3.89 -10.19
C GLY A 43 4.09 -5.37 -9.88
N ALA A 44 4.85 -5.61 -8.82
CA ALA A 44 5.01 -6.92 -8.24
C ALA A 44 4.96 -6.81 -6.71
N ARG A 45 4.43 -7.83 -6.07
CA ARG A 45 4.39 -7.93 -4.62
C ARG A 45 4.72 -9.35 -4.18
N ILE A 46 5.52 -9.46 -3.13
CA ILE A 46 5.78 -10.70 -2.42
C ILE A 46 5.25 -10.58 -0.99
N ASN A 47 4.57 -11.62 -0.52
CA ASN A 47 4.20 -11.77 0.87
C ASN A 47 4.81 -13.09 1.35
N GLN A 48 5.44 -13.07 2.52
CA GLN A 48 6.10 -14.21 3.12
C GLN A 48 5.63 -14.39 4.55
N LYS A 49 5.01 -15.52 4.84
CA LYS A 49 4.81 -15.96 6.21
C LYS A 49 6.06 -16.69 6.68
N VAL A 50 6.90 -16.02 7.46
CA VAL A 50 8.16 -16.58 7.95
C VAL A 50 7.91 -17.69 8.97
N ASN A 51 6.98 -17.42 9.91
CA ASN A 51 6.50 -18.38 10.90
C ASN A 51 5.12 -17.93 11.42
N ASN A 52 4.60 -18.56 12.47
CA ASN A 52 3.29 -18.20 13.03
C ASN A 52 3.25 -16.82 13.73
N ARG A 53 4.40 -16.18 13.89
CA ARG A 53 4.51 -14.89 14.58
C ARG A 53 5.05 -13.75 13.70
N LEU A 54 5.48 -14.05 12.46
CA LEU A 54 6.12 -13.04 11.62
C LEU A 54 5.68 -13.19 10.17
N ASP A 55 5.03 -12.17 9.68
CA ASP A 55 4.70 -11.96 8.27
C ASP A 55 5.49 -10.78 7.72
N LEU A 56 6.06 -10.95 6.51
CA LEU A 56 6.80 -9.92 5.80
C LEU A 56 6.18 -9.68 4.42
N TRP A 57 6.29 -8.46 3.93
CA TRP A 57 5.92 -8.15 2.54
C TRP A 57 6.85 -7.12 1.94
N ALA A 58 6.98 -7.19 0.63
CA ALA A 58 7.61 -6.16 -0.18
C ALA A 58 6.89 -6.05 -1.52
N GLY A 59 6.83 -4.86 -2.08
CA GLY A 59 6.22 -4.59 -3.36
C GLY A 59 6.91 -3.45 -4.08
N TYR A 60 6.84 -3.51 -5.40
CA TYR A 60 7.26 -2.43 -6.29
C TYR A 60 6.12 -2.09 -7.23
N THR A 61 5.87 -0.81 -7.42
CA THR A 61 4.89 -0.31 -8.39
C THR A 61 5.51 0.79 -9.21
N GLN A 62 5.38 0.68 -10.52
CA GLN A 62 5.75 1.75 -11.45
C GLN A 62 4.51 2.25 -12.17
N ARG A 63 4.34 3.58 -12.18
CA ARG A 63 3.28 4.30 -12.88
C ARG A 63 3.93 5.16 -13.95
N ASN A 64 3.45 5.04 -15.18
CA ASN A 64 3.88 5.94 -16.25
C ASN A 64 2.89 7.10 -16.31
N LEU A 65 3.36 8.29 -15.94
CA LEU A 65 2.51 9.46 -15.78
C LEU A 65 2.12 10.10 -17.11
N GLY A 66 2.63 9.61 -18.24
CA GLY A 66 2.36 10.24 -19.54
C GLY A 66 2.77 11.72 -19.59
N SER A 67 2.40 12.41 -20.65
CA SER A 67 2.68 13.85 -20.85
C SER A 67 1.58 14.76 -20.30
N THR A 68 0.46 14.23 -19.88
CA THR A 68 -0.71 15.00 -19.41
C THR A 68 -0.73 15.06 -17.89
N HIS A 69 -0.50 16.25 -17.35
CA HIS A 69 -0.65 16.49 -15.90
C HIS A 69 -2.13 16.63 -15.53
N SER A 70 -2.47 16.29 -14.30
CA SER A 70 -3.78 16.64 -13.76
C SER A 70 -3.91 18.16 -13.65
N PRO A 71 -5.07 18.75 -14.00
CA PRO A 71 -5.35 20.16 -13.71
C PRO A 71 -5.50 20.41 -12.19
N TYR A 72 -5.58 19.35 -11.39
CA TYR A 72 -5.77 19.44 -9.95
C TYR A 72 -4.54 18.91 -9.20
N PRO A 73 -3.87 19.71 -8.35
CA PRO A 73 -2.68 19.27 -7.59
C PRO A 73 -2.92 18.05 -6.69
N PHE A 74 -4.14 17.87 -6.19
CA PHE A 74 -4.48 16.70 -5.34
C PHE A 74 -4.59 15.38 -6.09
N ASP A 75 -4.65 15.41 -7.42
CA ASP A 75 -4.68 14.24 -8.30
C ASP A 75 -3.30 13.84 -8.82
N GLU A 76 -2.26 14.61 -8.50
CA GLU A 76 -0.91 14.27 -8.94
C GLU A 76 -0.42 13.01 -8.25
N VAL A 77 0.17 12.11 -9.02
CA VAL A 77 0.86 10.94 -8.47
C VAL A 77 2.22 11.39 -7.98
N GLU A 78 2.34 11.53 -6.68
CA GLU A 78 3.58 12.00 -6.03
C GLU A 78 4.76 11.05 -6.22
N ILE A 79 4.48 9.74 -6.41
CA ILE A 79 5.52 8.71 -6.49
C ILE A 79 5.32 7.85 -7.74
N PRO A 80 6.04 8.14 -8.86
CA PRO A 80 5.94 7.33 -10.06
C PRO A 80 6.55 5.92 -9.91
N LYS A 81 7.62 5.80 -9.14
CA LYS A 81 8.23 4.50 -8.80
C LYS A 81 8.24 4.32 -7.29
N GLU A 82 7.48 3.39 -6.83
CA GLU A 82 7.17 3.18 -5.43
C GLU A 82 7.64 1.82 -4.94
N LEU A 83 8.38 1.83 -3.82
CA LEU A 83 8.65 0.65 -3.02
C LEU A 83 7.77 0.68 -1.78
N THR A 84 7.06 -0.42 -1.53
CA THR A 84 6.32 -0.65 -0.28
C THR A 84 6.88 -1.88 0.40
N TYR A 85 7.16 -1.81 1.68
CA TYR A 85 7.64 -2.95 2.43
C TYR A 85 7.31 -2.83 3.91
N GLY A 86 7.31 -3.96 4.57
CA GLY A 86 7.00 -3.99 5.99
C GLY A 86 6.86 -5.41 6.52
N GLY A 87 6.28 -5.49 7.71
CA GLY A 87 6.01 -6.76 8.36
C GLY A 87 5.08 -6.60 9.53
N THR A 88 4.52 -7.73 9.96
CA THR A 88 3.68 -7.84 11.15
C THR A 88 4.27 -8.88 12.08
N VAL A 89 4.43 -8.51 13.34
CA VAL A 89 4.78 -9.42 14.43
C VAL A 89 3.53 -9.70 15.26
N HIS A 90 3.10 -10.94 15.31
CA HIS A 90 2.01 -11.41 16.16
C HIS A 90 2.57 -11.68 17.57
N LEU A 91 2.32 -10.77 18.50
CA LEU A 91 2.79 -10.88 19.89
C LEU A 91 2.00 -11.92 20.68
N THR A 92 0.68 -11.91 20.47
CA THR A 92 -0.27 -12.87 21.03
C THR A 92 -1.35 -13.17 19.96
N ASP A 93 -2.34 -13.99 20.30
CA ASP A 93 -3.50 -14.23 19.41
C ASP A 93 -4.40 -13.00 19.25
N LYS A 94 -4.17 -11.95 20.03
CA LYS A 94 -4.96 -10.73 20.06
C LYS A 94 -4.17 -9.44 19.81
N ASP A 95 -2.85 -9.53 19.82
CA ASP A 95 -1.97 -8.36 19.76
C ASP A 95 -0.98 -8.47 18.61
N ASP A 96 -0.97 -7.48 17.74
CA ASP A 96 -0.08 -7.38 16.60
C ASP A 96 0.68 -6.06 16.61
N VAL A 97 1.91 -6.09 16.14
CA VAL A 97 2.68 -4.88 15.81
C VAL A 97 3.08 -4.95 14.36
N SER A 98 2.72 -3.95 13.58
CA SER A 98 3.05 -3.84 12.16
C SER A 98 3.85 -2.59 11.83
N LEU A 99 4.84 -2.76 10.97
CA LEU A 99 5.59 -1.67 10.34
C LEU A 99 5.24 -1.62 8.86
N ASN A 100 4.87 -0.45 8.36
CA ASN A 100 4.58 -0.21 6.95
C ASN A 100 5.39 0.98 6.44
N ILE A 101 6.15 0.79 5.37
CA ILE A 101 7.00 1.80 4.77
C ILE A 101 6.67 1.92 3.29
N ARG A 102 6.57 3.17 2.83
CA ARG A 102 6.41 3.56 1.44
C ARG A 102 7.54 4.53 1.07
N GLN A 103 8.28 4.18 0.06
CA GLN A 103 9.48 4.88 -0.36
C GLN A 103 9.43 5.19 -1.85
N ASN A 104 9.87 6.39 -2.21
CA ASN A 104 10.12 6.72 -3.60
C ASN A 104 11.40 6.01 -4.06
N ALA A 105 11.27 5.11 -5.06
CA ALA A 105 12.38 4.30 -5.55
C ALA A 105 13.39 5.10 -6.41
N GLU A 106 13.04 6.33 -6.84
CA GLU A 106 13.93 7.17 -7.66
C GLU A 106 14.92 7.97 -6.81
N ASN A 107 14.45 8.52 -5.69
CA ASN A 107 15.25 9.41 -4.85
C ASN A 107 15.55 8.85 -3.44
N GLY A 108 14.94 7.70 -3.10
CA GLY A 108 15.12 7.07 -1.80
C GLY A 108 14.34 7.71 -0.65
N ASN A 109 13.56 8.75 -0.88
CA ASN A 109 12.79 9.41 0.16
C ASN A 109 11.70 8.50 0.72
N ILE A 110 11.57 8.49 2.05
CA ILE A 110 10.49 7.80 2.75
C ILE A 110 9.33 8.76 2.89
N GLU A 111 8.24 8.46 2.15
CA GLU A 111 7.03 9.28 2.13
C GLU A 111 6.03 8.86 3.23
N TYR A 112 6.14 7.60 3.65
CA TYR A 112 5.26 7.03 4.64
C TYR A 112 6.01 5.99 5.47
N LYS A 113 5.93 6.12 6.78
CA LYS A 113 6.48 5.14 7.72
C LYS A 113 5.61 5.11 8.97
N ASN A 114 4.83 4.04 9.09
CA ASN A 114 3.90 3.86 10.20
C ASN A 114 4.23 2.62 10.99
N LEU A 115 4.22 2.78 12.30
CA LEU A 115 4.25 1.69 13.27
C LEU A 115 2.86 1.62 13.91
N THR A 116 2.18 0.50 13.75
CA THR A 116 0.82 0.29 14.26
C THR A 116 0.82 -0.85 15.26
N TYR A 117 0.32 -0.61 16.46
CA TYR A 117 -0.11 -1.64 17.38
C TYR A 117 -1.61 -1.86 17.23
N HIS A 118 -2.00 -3.10 17.04
CA HIS A 118 -3.38 -3.56 16.97
C HIS A 118 -3.70 -4.47 18.15
N ARG A 119 -4.89 -4.31 18.72
CA ARG A 119 -5.43 -5.19 19.73
C ARG A 119 -6.86 -5.56 19.45
N ASP A 120 -7.13 -6.86 19.41
CA ASP A 120 -8.48 -7.45 19.41
C ASP A 120 -9.08 -7.38 20.81
N LEU A 121 -10.18 -6.63 20.96
CA LEU A 121 -10.94 -6.45 22.18
C LEU A 121 -12.29 -7.17 22.11
N HIS A 122 -12.41 -8.25 21.34
CA HIS A 122 -13.61 -9.07 21.16
C HIS A 122 -14.72 -8.37 20.37
N SER A 123 -15.28 -7.27 20.87
CA SER A 123 -16.35 -6.52 20.22
C SER A 123 -15.85 -5.42 19.27
N PHE A 124 -14.59 -5.05 19.37
CA PHE A 124 -13.95 -4.05 18.52
C PHE A 124 -12.46 -4.27 18.42
N ASP A 125 -11.88 -3.72 17.37
CA ASP A 125 -10.44 -3.64 17.16
C ASP A 125 -9.94 -2.24 17.55
N ALA A 126 -8.84 -2.18 18.29
CA ALA A 126 -8.16 -0.95 18.64
C ALA A 126 -6.83 -0.86 17.90
N TYR A 127 -6.59 0.28 17.26
CA TYR A 127 -5.35 0.57 16.53
C TYR A 127 -4.71 1.81 17.08
N PHE A 128 -3.42 1.73 17.40
CA PHE A 128 -2.58 2.85 17.80
C PHE A 128 -1.45 2.97 16.78
N THR A 129 -1.45 4.03 16.00
CA THR A 129 -0.50 4.23 14.91
C THR A 129 0.38 5.44 15.16
N TYR A 130 1.70 5.22 15.15
CA TYR A 130 2.68 6.29 15.09
C TYR A 130 3.09 6.52 13.63
N LYS A 131 2.79 7.71 13.08
CA LYS A 131 3.17 8.16 11.74
C LYS A 131 4.50 8.89 11.83
N ALA A 132 5.60 8.19 11.55
CA ALA A 132 6.95 8.67 11.82
C ALA A 132 7.35 9.87 10.95
N VAL A 133 6.87 9.97 9.71
CA VAL A 133 7.15 11.10 8.81
C VAL A 133 6.45 12.38 9.32
N GLN A 134 5.18 12.29 9.71
CA GLN A 134 4.40 13.40 10.24
C GLN A 134 4.66 13.68 11.73
N LYS A 135 5.33 12.73 12.43
CA LYS A 135 5.56 12.76 13.88
C LYS A 135 4.26 12.88 14.70
N THR A 136 3.21 12.19 14.26
CA THR A 136 1.88 12.22 14.87
C THR A 136 1.42 10.86 15.30
N TRP A 137 0.49 10.84 16.26
CA TRP A 137 -0.20 9.64 16.72
C TRP A 137 -1.66 9.65 16.24
N GLU A 138 -2.15 8.49 15.90
CA GLU A 138 -3.55 8.26 15.56
C GLU A 138 -4.08 7.07 16.35
N MET A 139 -5.30 7.19 16.86
CA MET A 139 -6.03 6.09 17.46
C MET A 139 -7.33 5.85 16.68
N LYS A 140 -7.60 4.61 16.35
CA LYS A 140 -8.80 4.19 15.63
C LYS A 140 -9.44 3.01 16.33
N TRP A 141 -10.77 3.02 16.40
CA TRP A 141 -11.59 1.92 16.88
C TRP A 141 -12.50 1.46 15.75
N THR A 142 -12.64 0.16 15.57
CA THR A 142 -13.53 -0.43 14.58
C THR A 142 -14.41 -1.46 15.27
N ALA A 143 -15.72 -1.25 15.29
CA ALA A 143 -16.66 -2.23 15.81
C ALA A 143 -16.65 -3.47 14.90
N LYS A 144 -16.78 -4.65 15.50
CA LYS A 144 -16.98 -5.91 14.78
C LYS A 144 -18.48 -6.17 14.66
N ASP A 145 -18.89 -6.56 13.47
CA ASP A 145 -20.24 -7.05 13.26
C ASP A 145 -20.37 -8.43 13.92
N PHE A 146 -21.50 -8.64 14.62
CA PHE A 146 -21.85 -9.89 15.28
C PHE A 146 -22.88 -10.66 14.46
#